data_457691facf1f870cb8f73c46cd67fab9
#
_entry.id   457691facf1f870cb8f73c46cd67fab9
#
_cell.length_a   1.000
_cell.length_b   1.000
_cell.length_c   1.000
_cell.angle_alpha   90.00
_cell.angle_beta   90.00
_cell.angle_gamma   90.00
#
_symmetry.space_group_name_H-M   'P 1'
#
loop_
_entity.id
_entity.type
_entity.pdbx_description
1 polymer ?
#
loop_
_entity_poly.entity_id
_entity_poly.type
_entity_poly.pdbx_seq_one_letter_code
_entity_poly.pdbx_strand_id
1 'polypeptide(L)'
;MILVAAAVGGAVNSIAGGGTLITFPAIVALGVPPLVANATSTVALWPAAVGSMWGYRGYLAGVRPWALRFAVPSLLGGALGAWLLLHTTARAFDRIVPFLVLAATVLFLLQETLLKRRQPATGTAEIVPERPRWWFLAAQFLVGVYGGYFGAGIGILMLAVLGFMGFANIHTMNGLKNWGGLLMNAVAAIMFAVSGIVNWQVALAMAAGSVIGGYGGARLAQRVGQAPVRRAITVIGLSAFAWLMYRSW
;
A
#
# COMPACT_ATOMS: atom_id res chain seq x y z
N MET A 1 19.26 11.40 0.61
CA MET A 1 18.09 11.36 -0.27
C MET A 1 17.20 10.13 0.01
N ILE A 2 17.72 8.91 0.02
CA ILE A 2 16.94 7.67 0.14
C ILE A 2 16.27 7.51 1.51
N LEU A 3 16.93 7.88 2.61
CA LEU A 3 16.36 7.89 3.97
C LEU A 3 15.16 8.83 4.07
N VAL A 4 15.25 10.02 3.45
CA VAL A 4 14.15 10.99 3.43
C VAL A 4 12.99 10.47 2.61
N ALA A 5 13.26 9.91 1.42
CA ALA A 5 12.21 9.28 0.59
C ALA A 5 11.53 8.12 1.33
N ALA A 6 12.29 7.32 2.07
CA ALA A 6 11.75 6.24 2.89
C ALA A 6 10.94 6.75 4.09
N ALA A 7 11.39 7.79 4.77
CA ALA A 7 10.64 8.40 5.86
C ALA A 7 9.32 9.00 5.37
N VAL A 8 9.34 9.75 4.27
CA VAL A 8 8.12 10.29 3.65
C VAL A 8 7.23 9.17 3.15
N GLY A 9 7.81 8.16 2.48
CA GLY A 9 7.08 6.98 2.01
C GLY A 9 6.43 6.18 3.15
N GLY A 10 7.14 5.98 4.26
CA GLY A 10 6.61 5.34 5.47
C GLY A 10 5.45 6.13 6.08
N ALA A 11 5.58 7.47 6.17
CA ALA A 11 4.53 8.36 6.65
C ALA A 11 3.28 8.27 5.76
N VAL A 12 3.45 8.37 4.44
CA VAL A 12 2.37 8.27 3.46
C VAL A 12 1.71 6.89 3.49
N ASN A 13 2.51 5.83 3.64
CA ASN A 13 1.98 4.46 3.74
C ASN A 13 1.07 4.27 4.96
N SER A 14 1.45 4.86 6.08
CA SER A 14 0.67 4.85 7.32
C SER A 14 -0.68 5.56 7.16
N ILE A 15 -0.71 6.69 6.43
CA ILE A 15 -1.90 7.54 6.26
C ILE A 15 -2.84 6.98 5.19
N ALA A 16 -2.30 6.69 4.02
CA ALA A 16 -3.08 6.44 2.80
C ALA A 16 -2.70 5.14 2.06
N GLY A 17 -1.64 4.44 2.48
CA GLY A 17 -1.22 3.18 1.84
C GLY A 17 -0.56 3.36 0.47
N GLY A 18 0.13 4.48 0.24
CA GLY A 18 0.75 4.83 -1.04
C GLY A 18 2.25 5.10 -1.00
N GLY A 19 2.95 4.66 0.04
CA GLY A 19 4.38 4.92 0.21
C GLY A 19 5.24 4.49 -0.98
N THR A 20 4.86 3.42 -1.66
CA THR A 20 5.55 2.91 -2.86
C THR A 20 5.60 3.94 -4.00
N LEU A 21 4.60 4.83 -4.14
CA LEU A 21 4.63 5.90 -5.16
C LEU A 21 5.79 6.90 -4.97
N ILE A 22 6.33 6.96 -3.77
CA ILE A 22 7.48 7.83 -3.44
C ILE A 22 8.77 7.02 -3.45
N THR A 23 8.78 5.86 -2.80
CA THR A 23 9.99 5.06 -2.62
C THR A 23 10.46 4.40 -3.90
N PHE A 24 9.54 3.88 -4.71
CA PHE A 24 9.85 3.21 -5.95
C PHE A 24 10.58 4.15 -6.96
N PRO A 25 10.05 5.32 -7.33
CA PRO A 25 10.77 6.25 -8.23
C PRO A 25 12.10 6.72 -7.65
N ALA A 26 12.18 6.90 -6.32
CA ALA A 26 13.42 7.31 -5.68
C ALA A 26 14.53 6.25 -5.82
N ILE A 27 14.19 4.96 -5.73
CA ILE A 27 15.14 3.86 -5.94
C ILE A 27 15.54 3.76 -7.41
N VAL A 28 14.57 3.89 -8.33
CA VAL A 28 14.85 3.87 -9.78
C VAL A 28 15.76 5.04 -10.19
N ALA A 29 15.59 6.22 -9.56
CA ALA A 29 16.45 7.39 -9.79
C ALA A 29 17.91 7.17 -9.35
N LEU A 30 18.19 6.21 -8.47
CA LEU A 30 19.55 5.78 -8.10
C LEU A 30 20.16 4.82 -9.12
N GLY A 31 19.48 4.54 -10.24
CA GLY A 31 19.95 3.61 -11.26
C GLY A 31 19.60 2.15 -11.01
N VAL A 32 18.83 1.85 -9.97
CA VAL A 32 18.37 0.48 -9.70
C VAL A 32 17.31 0.09 -10.73
N PRO A 33 17.39 -1.11 -11.35
CA PRO A 33 16.38 -1.57 -12.30
C PRO A 33 14.98 -1.58 -11.69
N PRO A 34 13.91 -1.18 -12.43
CA PRO A 34 12.56 -1.03 -11.88
C PRO A 34 12.02 -2.27 -11.16
N LEU A 35 12.23 -3.47 -11.70
CA LEU A 35 11.79 -4.71 -11.05
C LEU A 35 12.46 -4.91 -9.68
N VAL A 36 13.78 -4.69 -9.59
CA VAL A 36 14.56 -4.74 -8.35
C VAL A 36 14.13 -3.63 -7.39
N ALA A 37 13.90 -2.43 -7.92
CA ALA A 37 13.44 -1.28 -7.13
C ALA A 37 12.08 -1.54 -6.46
N ASN A 38 11.14 -2.18 -7.17
CA ASN A 38 9.84 -2.55 -6.64
C ASN A 38 9.95 -3.57 -5.49
N ALA A 39 10.70 -4.66 -5.70
CA ALA A 39 10.94 -5.66 -4.66
C ALA A 39 11.66 -5.07 -3.44
N THR A 40 12.69 -4.25 -3.67
CA THR A 40 13.45 -3.55 -2.62
C THR A 40 12.55 -2.61 -1.81
N SER A 41 11.70 -1.82 -2.49
CA SER A 41 10.73 -0.92 -1.84
C SER A 41 9.74 -1.69 -0.95
N THR A 42 9.24 -2.83 -1.42
CA THR A 42 8.30 -3.67 -0.65
C THR A 42 8.94 -4.17 0.65
N VAL A 43 10.15 -4.70 0.57
CA VAL A 43 10.91 -5.15 1.75
C VAL A 43 11.22 -3.99 2.70
N ALA A 44 11.65 -2.84 2.17
CA ALA A 44 12.00 -1.66 2.96
C ALA A 44 10.82 -1.01 3.69
N LEU A 45 9.62 -1.06 3.13
CA LEU A 45 8.41 -0.48 3.73
C LEU A 45 7.68 -1.43 4.69
N TRP A 46 7.99 -2.72 4.67
CA TRP A 46 7.30 -3.69 5.54
C TRP A 46 7.46 -3.41 7.04
N PRO A 47 8.64 -3.03 7.57
CA PRO A 47 8.78 -2.67 8.99
C PRO A 47 7.89 -1.49 9.40
N ALA A 48 7.69 -0.50 8.51
CA ALA A 48 6.76 0.60 8.76
C ALA A 48 5.30 0.13 8.84
N ALA A 49 4.92 -0.91 8.06
CA ALA A 49 3.59 -1.51 8.13
C ALA A 49 3.34 -2.20 9.49
N VAL A 50 4.36 -2.83 10.08
CA VAL A 50 4.28 -3.39 11.45
C VAL A 50 3.99 -2.28 12.47
N GLY A 51 4.71 -1.16 12.39
CA GLY A 51 4.49 0.01 13.25
C GLY A 51 3.08 0.61 13.09
N SER A 52 2.62 0.73 11.85
CA SER A 52 1.26 1.21 11.56
C SER A 52 0.20 0.28 12.13
N MET A 53 0.38 -1.02 11.96
CA MET A 53 -0.53 -2.04 12.50
C MET A 53 -0.61 -1.96 14.03
N TRP A 54 0.53 -1.79 14.71
CA TRP A 54 0.57 -1.63 16.15
C TRP A 54 -0.25 -0.44 16.64
N GLY A 55 -0.23 0.67 15.89
CA GLY A 55 -1.03 1.87 16.18
C GLY A 55 -2.55 1.65 16.09
N TYR A 56 -3.00 0.73 15.22
CA TYR A 56 -4.41 0.43 14.99
C TYR A 56 -4.92 -0.84 15.67
N ARG A 57 -4.10 -1.53 16.46
CA ARG A 57 -4.46 -2.84 17.08
C ARG A 57 -5.73 -2.80 17.92
N GLY A 58 -5.99 -1.66 18.60
CA GLY A 58 -7.19 -1.48 19.43
C GLY A 58 -8.49 -1.53 18.62
N TYR A 59 -8.47 -1.04 17.39
CA TYR A 59 -9.64 -1.04 16.50
C TYR A 59 -9.93 -2.41 15.88
N LEU A 60 -8.99 -3.36 15.96
CA LEU A 60 -9.23 -4.74 15.50
C LEU A 60 -9.87 -5.63 16.55
N ALA A 61 -9.85 -5.26 17.83
CA ALA A 61 -10.39 -6.08 18.90
C ALA A 61 -11.88 -6.41 18.68
N GLY A 62 -12.67 -5.42 18.24
CA GLY A 62 -14.10 -5.58 17.95
C GLY A 62 -14.42 -6.30 16.62
N VAL A 63 -13.43 -6.47 15.73
CA VAL A 63 -13.61 -7.02 14.38
C VAL A 63 -12.69 -8.21 14.09
N ARG A 64 -12.23 -8.91 15.12
CA ARG A 64 -11.35 -10.09 14.99
C ARG A 64 -11.84 -11.11 13.96
N PRO A 65 -13.12 -11.52 13.92
CA PRO A 65 -13.60 -12.47 12.92
C PRO A 65 -13.40 -11.97 11.48
N TRP A 66 -13.53 -10.66 11.27
CA TRP A 66 -13.28 -10.00 10.00
C TRP A 66 -11.78 -10.01 9.65
N ALA A 67 -10.92 -9.69 10.62
CA ALA A 67 -9.48 -9.70 10.42
C ALA A 67 -8.98 -11.09 9.98
N LEU A 68 -9.46 -12.16 10.61
CA LEU A 68 -9.11 -13.54 10.23
C LEU A 68 -9.59 -13.90 8.82
N ARG A 69 -10.83 -13.56 8.46
CA ARG A 69 -11.37 -13.83 7.11
C ARG A 69 -10.67 -12.99 6.04
N PHE A 70 -10.25 -11.79 6.39
CA PHE A 70 -9.51 -10.90 5.52
C PHE A 70 -8.05 -11.34 5.29
N ALA A 71 -7.49 -12.08 6.26
CA ALA A 71 -6.12 -12.57 6.21
C ALA A 71 -5.89 -13.55 5.05
N VAL A 72 -6.79 -14.52 4.87
CA VAL A 72 -6.63 -15.57 3.85
C VAL A 72 -6.52 -15.01 2.43
N PRO A 73 -7.49 -14.21 1.92
CA PRO A 73 -7.37 -13.64 0.58
C PRO A 73 -6.20 -12.68 0.45
N SER A 74 -5.81 -11.97 1.52
CA SER A 74 -4.63 -11.09 1.51
C SER A 74 -3.33 -11.88 1.36
N LEU A 75 -3.17 -12.97 2.09
CA LEU A 75 -1.98 -13.84 2.01
C LEU A 75 -1.89 -14.51 0.63
N LEU A 76 -2.97 -15.14 0.18
CA LEU A 76 -3.00 -15.86 -1.10
C LEU A 76 -2.82 -14.89 -2.28
N GLY A 77 -3.50 -13.74 -2.26
CA GLY A 77 -3.34 -12.71 -3.27
C GLY A 77 -1.92 -12.14 -3.28
N GLY A 78 -1.38 -11.80 -2.10
CA GLY A 78 -0.01 -11.32 -1.97
C GLY A 78 1.03 -12.30 -2.50
N ALA A 79 0.86 -13.60 -2.20
CA ALA A 79 1.71 -14.67 -2.70
C ALA A 79 1.64 -14.78 -4.23
N LEU A 80 0.43 -14.80 -4.80
CA LEU A 80 0.24 -14.87 -6.24
C LEU A 80 0.81 -13.63 -6.94
N GLY A 81 0.59 -12.42 -6.39
CA GLY A 81 1.14 -11.19 -6.94
C GLY A 81 2.66 -11.17 -6.93
N ALA A 82 3.28 -11.56 -5.83
CA ALA A 82 4.72 -11.68 -5.72
C ALA A 82 5.29 -12.74 -6.68
N TRP A 83 4.63 -13.89 -6.80
CA TRP A 83 4.99 -14.92 -7.75
C TRP A 83 4.92 -14.41 -9.19
N LEU A 84 3.86 -13.70 -9.56
CA LEU A 84 3.72 -13.09 -10.88
C LEU A 84 4.86 -12.10 -11.16
N LEU A 85 5.24 -11.25 -10.18
CA LEU A 85 6.36 -10.34 -10.35
C LEU A 85 7.68 -11.09 -10.62
N LEU A 86 7.95 -12.14 -9.84
CA LEU A 86 9.17 -12.94 -9.99
C LEU A 86 9.27 -13.65 -11.34
N HIS A 87 8.13 -13.94 -11.98
CA HIS A 87 8.07 -14.55 -13.32
C HIS A 87 7.90 -13.51 -14.45
N THR A 88 7.82 -12.23 -14.12
CA THR A 88 7.77 -11.13 -15.09
C THR A 88 9.18 -10.78 -15.52
N THR A 89 9.43 -10.74 -16.83
CA THR A 89 10.73 -10.31 -17.34
C THR A 89 10.96 -8.82 -17.08
N ALA A 90 12.20 -8.39 -16.88
CA ALA A 90 12.54 -7.00 -16.65
C ALA A 90 11.96 -6.07 -17.75
N ARG A 91 12.07 -6.48 -19.03
CA ARG A 91 11.50 -5.73 -20.17
C ARG A 91 9.97 -5.59 -20.09
N ALA A 92 9.26 -6.65 -19.69
CA ALA A 92 7.82 -6.58 -19.55
C ALA A 92 7.42 -5.66 -18.39
N PHE A 93 8.13 -5.75 -17.25
CA PHE A 93 7.90 -4.89 -16.12
C PHE A 93 8.17 -3.41 -16.45
N ASP A 94 9.28 -3.11 -17.13
CA ASP A 94 9.65 -1.75 -17.54
C ASP A 94 8.56 -1.09 -18.42
N ARG A 95 7.89 -1.88 -19.27
CA ARG A 95 6.76 -1.39 -20.10
C ARG A 95 5.47 -1.20 -19.31
N ILE A 96 5.22 -2.03 -18.31
CA ILE A 96 3.96 -2.02 -17.53
C ILE A 96 4.03 -1.00 -16.40
N VAL A 97 5.20 -0.81 -15.80
CA VAL A 97 5.33 -0.02 -14.56
C VAL A 97 4.89 1.45 -14.69
N PRO A 98 5.08 2.18 -15.81
CA PRO A 98 4.53 3.52 -15.92
C PRO A 98 3.01 3.54 -15.76
N PHE A 99 2.32 2.58 -16.36
CA PHE A 99 0.86 2.48 -16.26
C PHE A 99 0.40 2.08 -14.86
N LEU A 100 1.17 1.25 -14.14
CA LEU A 100 0.89 0.92 -12.74
C LEU A 100 1.02 2.16 -11.83
N VAL A 101 2.05 2.98 -12.07
CA VAL A 101 2.25 4.25 -11.36
C VAL A 101 1.11 5.23 -11.67
N LEU A 102 0.71 5.33 -12.95
CA LEU A 102 -0.42 6.15 -13.34
C LEU A 102 -1.71 5.68 -12.69
N ALA A 103 -2.02 4.39 -12.76
CA ALA A 103 -3.22 3.81 -12.14
C ALA A 103 -3.26 4.08 -10.63
N ALA A 104 -2.15 3.87 -9.92
CA ALA A 104 -2.04 4.19 -8.50
C ALA A 104 -2.24 5.69 -8.23
N THR A 105 -1.69 6.56 -9.08
CA THR A 105 -1.85 8.03 -8.95
C THR A 105 -3.31 8.45 -9.18
N VAL A 106 -3.97 7.87 -10.17
CA VAL A 106 -5.42 8.10 -10.43
C VAL A 106 -6.26 7.63 -9.26
N LEU A 107 -5.94 6.48 -8.65
CA LEU A 107 -6.62 6.02 -7.43
C LEU A 107 -6.48 7.04 -6.29
N PHE A 108 -5.30 7.66 -6.12
CA PHE A 108 -5.11 8.75 -5.16
C PHE A 108 -5.96 9.98 -5.46
N LEU A 109 -6.09 10.37 -6.72
CA LEU A 109 -6.96 11.47 -7.14
C LEU A 109 -8.43 11.17 -6.84
N LEU A 110 -8.88 9.95 -7.12
CA LEU A 110 -10.27 9.53 -6.95
C LEU A 110 -10.62 9.15 -5.51
N GLN A 111 -9.64 9.06 -4.61
CA GLN A 111 -9.83 8.61 -3.23
C GLN A 111 -10.99 9.33 -2.52
N GLU A 112 -11.06 10.66 -2.60
CA GLU A 112 -12.15 11.40 -1.94
C GLU A 112 -13.51 11.07 -2.54
N THR A 113 -13.60 10.96 -3.85
CA THR A 113 -14.85 10.62 -4.53
C THR A 113 -15.30 9.21 -4.17
N LEU A 114 -14.34 8.26 -4.09
CA LEU A 114 -14.63 6.89 -3.72
C LEU A 114 -15.06 6.75 -2.25
N LEU A 115 -14.45 7.55 -1.35
CA LEU A 115 -14.75 7.49 0.08
C LEU A 115 -15.95 8.35 0.48
N LYS A 116 -16.11 9.57 -0.09
CA LYS A 116 -17.23 10.49 0.24
C LYS A 116 -18.59 9.94 -0.16
N ARG A 117 -18.67 9.19 -1.26
CA ARG A 117 -19.95 8.62 -1.73
C ARG A 117 -20.62 7.65 -0.74
N ARG A 118 -19.96 7.31 0.39
CA ARG A 118 -20.40 6.25 1.31
C ARG A 118 -20.22 6.53 2.79
N GLN A 119 -20.03 7.79 3.20
CA GLN A 119 -20.18 8.11 4.61
C GLN A 119 -21.67 7.99 4.96
N PRO A 120 -22.07 7.07 5.87
CA PRO A 120 -23.42 7.07 6.41
C PRO A 120 -23.68 8.41 7.10
N ALA A 121 -24.91 8.89 7.05
CA ALA A 121 -25.32 10.06 7.80
C ALA A 121 -24.90 9.89 9.27
N THR A 122 -24.29 10.95 9.82
CA THR A 122 -23.84 11.04 11.21
C THR A 122 -24.96 10.55 12.16
N GLY A 123 -24.66 9.49 12.94
CA GLY A 123 -25.54 9.04 14.01
C GLY A 123 -25.96 7.57 14.00
N THR A 124 -25.59 6.78 13.00
CA THR A 124 -25.86 5.34 13.02
C THR A 124 -24.77 4.60 13.78
N ALA A 125 -25.18 3.72 14.72
CA ALA A 125 -24.30 2.79 15.42
C ALA A 125 -23.36 2.07 14.43
N GLU A 126 -22.16 1.74 14.88
CA GLU A 126 -21.16 1.02 14.05
C GLU A 126 -21.75 -0.30 13.55
N ILE A 127 -22.26 -0.28 12.32
CA ILE A 127 -22.78 -1.49 11.68
C ILE A 127 -21.55 -2.23 11.14
N VAL A 128 -21.05 -3.16 11.94
CA VAL A 128 -20.10 -4.16 11.46
C VAL A 128 -20.91 -5.25 10.77
N PRO A 129 -20.74 -5.48 9.46
CA PRO A 129 -21.48 -6.54 8.77
C PRO A 129 -21.18 -7.90 9.40
N GLU A 130 -22.20 -8.72 9.65
CA GLU A 130 -22.02 -10.00 10.36
C GLU A 130 -21.11 -11.00 9.61
N ARG A 131 -21.19 -11.02 8.30
CA ARG A 131 -20.40 -11.93 7.45
C ARG A 131 -19.94 -11.27 6.16
N PRO A 132 -18.68 -11.53 5.70
CA PRO A 132 -18.26 -11.08 4.39
C PRO A 132 -19.03 -11.85 3.30
N ARG A 133 -19.48 -11.12 2.29
CA ARG A 133 -19.99 -11.72 1.07
C ARG A 133 -18.83 -12.32 0.27
N TRP A 134 -19.06 -13.38 -0.48
CA TRP A 134 -18.04 -14.07 -1.27
C TRP A 134 -17.30 -13.12 -2.25
N TRP A 135 -18.00 -12.19 -2.89
CA TRP A 135 -17.42 -11.22 -3.81
C TRP A 135 -16.41 -10.29 -3.12
N PHE A 136 -16.62 -10.02 -1.82
CA PHE A 136 -15.69 -9.22 -1.03
C PHE A 136 -14.36 -9.94 -0.82
N LEU A 137 -14.40 -11.23 -0.54
CA LEU A 137 -13.20 -12.06 -0.42
C LEU A 137 -12.46 -12.14 -1.76
N ALA A 138 -13.20 -12.26 -2.87
CA ALA A 138 -12.65 -12.23 -4.23
C ALA A 138 -12.03 -10.86 -4.55
N ALA A 139 -12.72 -9.76 -4.23
CA ALA A 139 -12.18 -8.41 -4.41
C ALA A 139 -10.90 -8.20 -3.59
N GLN A 140 -10.89 -8.64 -2.33
CA GLN A 140 -9.70 -8.55 -1.50
C GLN A 140 -8.55 -9.42 -2.01
N PHE A 141 -8.84 -10.59 -2.55
CA PHE A 141 -7.83 -11.42 -3.21
C PHE A 141 -7.21 -10.69 -4.41
N LEU A 142 -8.02 -10.09 -5.28
CA LEU A 142 -7.52 -9.30 -6.42
C LEU A 142 -6.71 -8.08 -5.98
N VAL A 143 -7.15 -7.39 -4.94
CA VAL A 143 -6.36 -6.31 -4.31
C VAL A 143 -5.04 -6.85 -3.77
N GLY A 144 -5.07 -8.05 -3.18
CA GLY A 144 -3.87 -8.75 -2.72
C GLY A 144 -2.90 -9.07 -3.86
N VAL A 145 -3.41 -9.57 -5.00
CA VAL A 145 -2.59 -9.85 -6.20
C VAL A 145 -1.91 -8.58 -6.69
N TYR A 146 -2.68 -7.50 -6.84
CA TYR A 146 -2.10 -6.21 -7.21
C TYR A 146 -1.09 -5.72 -6.17
N GLY A 147 -1.39 -5.89 -4.88
CA GLY A 147 -0.54 -5.52 -3.75
C GLY A 147 0.79 -6.26 -3.73
N GLY A 148 0.77 -7.56 -3.95
CA GLY A 148 1.97 -8.40 -4.04
C GLY A 148 2.80 -8.17 -5.30
N TYR A 149 2.15 -7.75 -6.41
CA TYR A 149 2.82 -7.44 -7.66
C TYR A 149 3.50 -6.07 -7.65
N PHE A 150 2.79 -5.01 -7.21
CA PHE A 150 3.29 -3.63 -7.24
C PHE A 150 3.07 -2.86 -5.94
N GLY A 151 1.90 -2.96 -5.34
CA GLY A 151 1.61 -2.45 -4.01
C GLY A 151 1.26 -0.97 -3.87
N ALA A 152 1.51 -0.15 -4.88
CA ALA A 152 1.20 1.27 -4.79
C ALA A 152 -0.32 1.52 -4.79
N GLY A 153 -0.83 2.28 -3.81
CA GLY A 153 -2.25 2.63 -3.73
C GLY A 153 -3.19 1.53 -3.23
N ILE A 154 -2.67 0.37 -2.79
CA ILE A 154 -3.50 -0.74 -2.28
C ILE A 154 -4.39 -0.34 -1.12
N GLY A 155 -3.93 0.58 -0.27
CA GLY A 155 -4.70 1.07 0.86
C GLY A 155 -6.02 1.71 0.45
N ILE A 156 -6.03 2.42 -0.68
CA ILE A 156 -7.25 3.05 -1.22
C ILE A 156 -8.22 2.00 -1.73
N LEU A 157 -7.71 1.02 -2.47
CA LEU A 157 -8.52 -0.10 -2.96
C LEU A 157 -9.16 -0.88 -1.80
N MET A 158 -8.38 -1.18 -0.76
CA MET A 158 -8.91 -1.84 0.44
C MET A 158 -9.98 -1.00 1.15
N LEU A 159 -9.74 0.30 1.33
CA LEU A 159 -10.73 1.20 1.94
C LEU A 159 -12.00 1.29 1.09
N ALA A 160 -11.88 1.33 -0.23
CA ALA A 160 -13.04 1.30 -1.12
C ALA A 160 -13.82 -0.01 -0.96
N VAL A 161 -13.15 -1.16 -0.99
CA VAL A 161 -13.77 -2.49 -0.81
C VAL A 161 -14.47 -2.59 0.55
N LEU A 162 -13.83 -2.14 1.64
CA LEU A 162 -14.42 -2.10 2.98
C LEU A 162 -15.64 -1.17 3.05
N GLY A 163 -15.55 0.00 2.41
CA GLY A 163 -16.69 0.93 2.30
C GLY A 163 -17.87 0.32 1.54
N PHE A 164 -17.60 -0.45 0.46
CA PHE A 164 -18.65 -1.19 -0.26
C PHE A 164 -19.32 -2.27 0.60
N MET A 165 -18.62 -2.81 1.59
CA MET A 165 -19.18 -3.76 2.54
C MET A 165 -20.03 -3.12 3.64
N GLY A 166 -20.03 -1.78 3.74
CA GLY A 166 -20.83 -1.06 4.71
C GLY A 166 -20.11 -0.70 6.01
N PHE A 167 -18.77 -0.85 6.06
CA PHE A 167 -18.01 -0.30 7.17
C PHE A 167 -18.10 1.23 7.17
N ALA A 168 -18.51 1.80 8.32
CA ALA A 168 -18.67 3.23 8.50
C ALA A 168 -17.49 3.87 9.25
N ASN A 169 -16.92 3.16 10.22
CA ASN A 169 -15.83 3.67 11.04
C ASN A 169 -14.50 3.62 10.29
N ILE A 170 -13.97 4.78 9.97
CA ILE A 170 -12.70 4.92 9.24
C ILE A 170 -11.52 4.35 10.01
N HIS A 171 -11.55 4.33 11.34
CA HIS A 171 -10.48 3.77 12.15
C HIS A 171 -10.47 2.24 12.10
N THR A 172 -11.65 1.62 12.17
CA THR A 172 -11.82 0.16 11.97
C THR A 172 -11.41 -0.24 10.55
N MET A 173 -11.82 0.53 9.53
CA MET A 173 -11.39 0.31 8.15
C MET A 173 -9.86 0.42 7.99
N ASN A 174 -9.23 1.42 8.60
CA ASN A 174 -7.77 1.55 8.59
C ASN A 174 -7.08 0.42 9.35
N GLY A 175 -7.66 -0.07 10.43
CA GLY A 175 -7.17 -1.26 11.13
C GLY A 175 -7.14 -2.49 10.22
N LEU A 176 -8.26 -2.81 9.55
CA LEU A 176 -8.38 -3.92 8.60
C LEU A 176 -7.47 -3.73 7.38
N LYS A 177 -7.38 -2.51 6.84
CA LYS A 177 -6.47 -2.15 5.74
C LYS A 177 -5.01 -2.41 6.12
N ASN A 178 -4.58 -1.93 7.28
CA ASN A 178 -3.20 -2.12 7.74
C ASN A 178 -2.91 -3.59 8.03
N TRP A 179 -3.87 -4.34 8.57
CA TRP A 179 -3.76 -5.77 8.77
C TRP A 179 -3.60 -6.55 7.46
N GLY A 180 -4.50 -6.34 6.49
CA GLY A 180 -4.41 -6.97 5.17
C GLY A 180 -3.13 -6.57 4.42
N GLY A 181 -2.76 -5.29 4.47
CA GLY A 181 -1.53 -4.78 3.88
C GLY A 181 -0.28 -5.37 4.50
N LEU A 182 -0.24 -5.53 5.83
CA LEU A 182 0.86 -6.18 6.55
C LEU A 182 1.04 -7.62 6.07
N LEU A 183 -0.04 -8.38 5.97
CA LEU A 183 0.00 -9.80 5.61
C LEU A 183 0.43 -10.01 4.15
N MET A 184 -0.19 -9.30 3.19
CA MET A 184 0.17 -9.46 1.78
C MET A 184 1.61 -9.00 1.50
N ASN A 185 2.05 -7.89 2.10
CA ASN A 185 3.41 -7.41 1.95
C ASN A 185 4.42 -8.29 2.70
N ALA A 186 4.05 -8.95 3.80
CA ALA A 186 4.91 -9.91 4.49
C ALA A 186 5.26 -11.07 3.57
N VAL A 187 4.26 -11.70 2.95
CA VAL A 187 4.48 -12.81 2.00
C VAL A 187 5.30 -12.35 0.80
N ALA A 188 4.94 -11.20 0.22
CA ALA A 188 5.69 -10.64 -0.91
C ALA A 188 7.16 -10.34 -0.53
N ALA A 189 7.39 -9.69 0.62
CA ALA A 189 8.72 -9.37 1.11
C ALA A 189 9.57 -10.63 1.35
N ILE A 190 9.00 -11.68 1.95
CA ILE A 190 9.67 -12.97 2.16
C ILE A 190 10.04 -13.59 0.80
N MET A 191 9.09 -13.66 -0.15
CA MET A 191 9.35 -14.23 -1.46
C MET A 191 10.44 -13.45 -2.22
N PHE A 192 10.43 -12.12 -2.18
CA PHE A 192 11.46 -11.29 -2.80
C PHE A 192 12.82 -11.43 -2.11
N ALA A 193 12.83 -11.51 -0.76
CA ALA A 193 14.06 -11.72 -0.01
C ALA A 193 14.74 -13.05 -0.34
N VAL A 194 13.96 -14.13 -0.45
CA VAL A 194 14.47 -15.47 -0.78
C VAL A 194 14.87 -15.58 -2.25
N SER A 195 14.21 -14.85 -3.16
CA SER A 195 14.54 -14.89 -4.60
C SER A 195 15.86 -14.20 -4.97
N GLY A 196 16.46 -13.43 -4.06
CA GLY A 196 17.72 -12.74 -4.30
C GLY A 196 17.64 -11.47 -5.13
N ILE A 197 16.43 -11.02 -5.55
CA ILE A 197 16.28 -9.79 -6.37
C ILE A 197 16.34 -8.49 -5.54
N VAL A 198 16.44 -8.56 -4.22
CA VAL A 198 16.41 -7.38 -3.32
C VAL A 198 17.80 -6.73 -3.25
N ASN A 199 17.88 -5.44 -3.48
CA ASN A 199 19.05 -4.66 -3.14
C ASN A 199 19.07 -4.38 -1.64
N TRP A 200 19.78 -5.21 -0.87
CA TRP A 200 19.78 -5.17 0.59
C TRP A 200 20.39 -3.89 1.15
N GLN A 201 21.40 -3.30 0.49
CA GLN A 201 22.00 -2.04 0.96
C GLN A 201 20.96 -0.92 0.96
N VAL A 202 20.20 -0.83 -0.13
CA VAL A 202 19.11 0.14 -0.28
C VAL A 202 17.96 -0.19 0.66
N ALA A 203 17.57 -1.48 0.75
CA ALA A 203 16.44 -1.92 1.59
C ALA A 203 16.66 -1.61 3.07
N LEU A 204 17.84 -1.91 3.62
CA LEU A 204 18.17 -1.68 5.03
C LEU A 204 18.25 -0.19 5.37
N ALA A 205 18.89 0.62 4.50
CA ALA A 205 18.92 2.05 4.66
C ALA A 205 17.51 2.65 4.66
N MET A 206 16.65 2.19 3.75
CA MET A 206 15.26 2.65 3.66
C MET A 206 14.39 2.15 4.81
N ALA A 207 14.62 0.93 5.30
CA ALA A 207 13.86 0.38 6.42
C ALA A 207 13.97 1.27 7.66
N ALA A 208 15.18 1.75 7.99
CA ALA A 208 15.40 2.68 9.10
C ALA A 208 14.57 3.97 8.91
N GLY A 209 14.64 4.59 7.72
CA GLY A 209 13.85 5.79 7.40
C GLY A 209 12.33 5.52 7.44
N SER A 210 11.89 4.38 6.91
CA SER A 210 10.48 4.01 6.85
C SER A 210 9.83 3.81 8.22
N VAL A 211 10.55 3.24 9.19
CA VAL A 211 10.08 3.08 10.58
C VAL A 211 9.87 4.44 11.24
N ILE A 212 10.87 5.35 11.10
CA ILE A 212 10.76 6.71 11.63
C ILE A 212 9.57 7.43 11.00
N GLY A 213 9.45 7.34 9.68
CA GLY A 213 8.35 7.93 8.92
C GLY A 213 6.99 7.33 9.26
N GLY A 214 6.89 6.01 9.37
CA GLY A 214 5.66 5.30 9.71
C GLY A 214 5.13 5.69 11.08
N TYR A 215 5.99 5.74 12.07
CA TYR A 215 5.63 6.14 13.44
C TYR A 215 5.32 7.64 13.54
N GLY A 216 6.19 8.49 13.02
CA GLY A 216 6.02 9.95 13.04
C GLY A 216 4.86 10.42 12.16
N GLY A 217 4.71 9.80 10.99
CA GLY A 217 3.66 10.10 10.02
C GLY A 217 2.25 9.79 10.55
N ALA A 218 2.08 8.70 11.29
CA ALA A 218 0.79 8.37 11.93
C ALA A 218 0.35 9.48 12.91
N ARG A 219 1.29 10.09 13.64
CA ARG A 219 1.02 11.22 14.55
C ARG A 219 0.81 12.54 13.82
N LEU A 220 1.60 12.80 12.77
CA LEU A 220 1.51 14.03 12.00
C LEU A 220 0.25 14.07 11.13
N ALA A 221 -0.20 12.93 10.62
CA ALA A 221 -1.43 12.81 9.84
C ALA A 221 -2.67 13.29 10.58
N GLN A 222 -2.70 13.09 11.88
CA GLN A 222 -3.78 13.56 12.73
C GLN A 222 -3.80 15.10 12.85
N ARG A 223 -2.70 15.80 12.53
CA ARG A 223 -2.55 17.25 12.63
C ARG A 223 -2.63 17.99 11.30
N VAL A 224 -2.09 17.41 10.23
CA VAL A 224 -1.89 18.10 8.93
C VAL A 224 -3.06 17.91 7.96
N GLY A 225 -3.94 16.95 8.19
CA GLY A 225 -5.01 16.61 7.25
C GLY A 225 -4.50 15.86 6.01
N GLN A 226 -5.43 15.26 5.26
CA GLN A 226 -5.08 14.38 4.14
C GLN A 226 -4.85 15.14 2.81
N ALA A 227 -5.42 16.34 2.64
CA ALA A 227 -5.44 17.05 1.38
C ALA A 227 -4.05 17.47 0.85
N PRO A 228 -3.15 18.10 1.65
CA PRO A 228 -1.81 18.47 1.17
C PRO A 228 -0.95 17.23 0.86
N VAL A 229 -1.05 16.18 1.66
CA VAL A 229 -0.34 14.92 1.44
C VAL A 229 -0.75 14.32 0.09
N ARG A 230 -2.06 14.29 -0.20
CA ARG A 230 -2.58 13.78 -1.46
C ARG A 230 -2.08 14.58 -2.66
N ARG A 231 -2.10 15.91 -2.61
CA ARG A 231 -1.58 16.77 -3.69
C ARG A 231 -0.11 16.47 -3.97
N ALA A 232 0.71 16.36 -2.93
CA ALA A 232 2.12 16.03 -3.08
C ALA A 232 2.33 14.66 -3.75
N ILE A 233 1.59 13.62 -3.31
CA ILE A 233 1.67 12.28 -3.89
C ILE A 233 1.24 12.29 -5.36
N THR A 234 0.19 13.04 -5.71
CA THR A 234 -0.30 13.16 -7.09
C THR A 234 0.76 13.80 -7.99
N VAL A 235 1.38 14.89 -7.55
CA VAL A 235 2.45 15.55 -8.31
C VAL A 235 3.63 14.60 -8.51
N ILE A 236 4.08 13.92 -7.44
CA ILE A 236 5.18 12.95 -7.52
C ILE A 236 4.81 11.78 -8.47
N GLY A 237 3.60 11.24 -8.36
CA GLY A 237 3.15 10.13 -9.18
C GLY A 237 3.06 10.49 -10.67
N LEU A 238 2.52 11.67 -11.02
CA LEU A 238 2.47 12.15 -12.42
C LEU A 238 3.87 12.43 -12.96
N SER A 239 4.75 13.05 -12.17
CA SER A 239 6.14 13.29 -12.57
C SER A 239 6.89 11.97 -12.77
N ALA A 240 6.69 11.00 -11.87
CA ALA A 240 7.28 9.67 -11.99
C ALA A 240 6.75 8.93 -13.22
N PHE A 241 5.46 9.00 -13.51
CA PHE A 241 4.87 8.44 -14.72
C PHE A 241 5.52 9.01 -15.98
N ALA A 242 5.56 10.35 -16.11
CA ALA A 242 6.14 11.02 -17.26
C ALA A 242 7.63 10.65 -17.45
N TRP A 243 8.39 10.62 -16.35
CA TRP A 243 9.79 10.24 -16.36
C TRP A 243 10.02 8.77 -16.74
N LEU A 244 9.22 7.84 -16.21
CA LEU A 244 9.29 6.42 -16.55
C LEU A 244 8.89 6.16 -18.00
N MET A 245 7.87 6.87 -18.51
CA MET A 245 7.49 6.81 -19.92
C MET A 245 8.63 7.25 -20.83
N TYR A 246 9.26 8.38 -20.53
CA TYR A 246 10.41 8.87 -21.30
C TYR A 246 11.59 7.89 -21.30
N ARG A 247 11.80 7.16 -20.19
CA ARG A 247 12.89 6.20 -20.05
C ARG A 247 12.61 4.84 -20.71
N SER A 248 11.34 4.44 -20.83
CA SER A 248 10.94 3.12 -21.33
C SER A 248 10.72 3.06 -22.84
N TRP A 249 10.74 4.23 -23.49
CA TRP A 249 10.65 4.40 -24.94
C TRP A 249 11.90 5.07 -25.50
#